data_b6bab29442b3ee143c4bd4401dbc2861
#
_entry.id   b6bab29442b3ee143c4bd4401dbc2861
#
_cell.length_a   1.000
_cell.length_b   1.000
_cell.length_c   1.000
_cell.angle_alpha   90.00
_cell.angle_beta   90.00
_cell.angle_gamma   90.00
#
_symmetry.space_group_name_H-M   'P 1'
#
loop_
_entity.id
_entity.type
_entity.pdbx_description
1 polymer ?
#
loop_
_entity_poly.entity_id
_entity_poly.type
_entity_poly.pdbx_seq_one_letter_code
_entity_poly.pdbx_strand_id
1 'polypeptide(L)'
;LTILASFAQEESRSISDNVKWGIRKRMQNGIPNGHFRIYGYRWEGDELVIVPEEAEVVKRIFRNFLDGKSRLETERELADEGITTRDGCRWGDSNIKVVLTNVTYTGNLLLQKEFISDPISKQRKKNRGELPQYYVEDTHPAIIDKATFDFVQEEMARRRKLGALANKSLNTSCS
;
A
#
# COMPACT_ATOMS: atom_id res chain seq x y z
N LEU A 1 -45.84 -10.69 -14.31
CA LEU A 1 -44.82 -11.08 -13.27
C LEU A 1 -43.39 -10.89 -13.77
N THR A 2 -43.09 -11.17 -15.03
CA THR A 2 -41.74 -10.99 -15.61
C THR A 2 -41.35 -9.53 -15.83
N ILE A 3 -42.27 -8.62 -16.08
CA ILE A 3 -42.00 -7.19 -16.32
C ILE A 3 -41.62 -6.47 -15.02
N LEU A 4 -42.26 -6.77 -13.88
CA LEU A 4 -41.93 -6.22 -12.57
C LEU A 4 -40.56 -6.70 -12.06
N ALA A 5 -40.21 -7.97 -12.29
CA ALA A 5 -38.90 -8.52 -11.95
C ALA A 5 -37.78 -7.91 -12.80
N SER A 6 -38.04 -7.64 -14.11
CA SER A 6 -37.11 -6.96 -15.02
C SER A 6 -36.89 -5.50 -14.58
N PHE A 7 -37.95 -4.77 -14.20
CA PHE A 7 -37.88 -3.40 -13.76
C PHE A 7 -37.09 -3.26 -12.43
N ALA A 8 -37.34 -4.17 -11.48
CA ALA A 8 -36.57 -4.21 -10.21
C ALA A 8 -35.09 -4.54 -10.44
N GLN A 9 -34.75 -5.38 -11.42
CA GLN A 9 -33.36 -5.70 -11.77
C GLN A 9 -32.67 -4.51 -12.48
N GLU A 10 -33.36 -3.79 -13.36
CA GLU A 10 -32.81 -2.58 -14.01
C GLU A 10 -32.60 -1.45 -13.01
N GLU A 11 -33.54 -1.24 -12.09
CA GLU A 11 -33.43 -0.25 -11.02
C GLU A 11 -32.24 -0.57 -10.08
N SER A 12 -32.09 -1.82 -9.69
CA SER A 12 -30.96 -2.30 -8.88
C SER A 12 -29.62 -2.14 -9.60
N ARG A 13 -29.55 -2.40 -10.91
CA ARG A 13 -28.35 -2.13 -11.73
C ARG A 13 -28.02 -0.65 -11.80
N SER A 14 -29.01 0.20 -12.06
CA SER A 14 -28.83 1.66 -12.13
C SER A 14 -28.29 2.23 -10.82
N ILE A 15 -28.84 1.81 -9.67
CA ILE A 15 -28.37 2.22 -8.34
C ILE A 15 -26.91 1.75 -8.13
N SER A 16 -26.61 0.51 -8.46
CA SER A 16 -25.26 -0.04 -8.34
C SER A 16 -24.23 0.71 -9.20
N ASP A 17 -24.60 1.07 -10.43
CA ASP A 17 -23.72 1.80 -11.35
C ASP A 17 -23.51 3.26 -10.91
N ASN A 18 -24.54 3.90 -10.40
CA ASN A 18 -24.44 5.24 -9.79
C ASN A 18 -23.52 5.26 -8.57
N VAL A 19 -23.62 4.25 -7.70
CA VAL A 19 -22.72 4.11 -6.55
C VAL A 19 -21.26 3.89 -7.00
N LYS A 20 -21.03 3.01 -7.97
CA LYS A 20 -19.70 2.78 -8.53
C LYS A 20 -19.11 4.05 -9.17
N TRP A 21 -19.93 4.81 -9.89
CA TRP A 21 -19.55 6.09 -10.48
C TRP A 21 -19.13 7.09 -9.39
N GLY A 22 -19.94 7.24 -8.34
CA GLY A 22 -19.63 8.12 -7.21
C GLY A 22 -18.33 7.75 -6.51
N ILE A 23 -18.09 6.45 -6.27
CA ILE A 23 -16.83 5.94 -5.71
C ILE A 23 -15.64 6.29 -6.60
N ARG A 24 -15.74 6.07 -7.91
CA ARG A 24 -14.67 6.40 -8.87
C ARG A 24 -14.37 7.90 -8.87
N LYS A 25 -15.40 8.74 -8.81
CA LYS A 25 -15.24 10.20 -8.77
C LYS A 25 -14.51 10.65 -7.50
N ARG A 26 -14.83 10.07 -6.35
CA ARG A 26 -14.10 10.32 -5.10
C ARG A 26 -12.63 9.89 -5.22
N MET A 27 -12.36 8.71 -5.75
CA MET A 27 -10.99 8.20 -5.94
C MET A 27 -10.18 9.08 -6.91
N GLN A 28 -10.78 9.62 -7.96
CA GLN A 28 -10.15 10.59 -8.86
C GLN A 28 -9.71 11.87 -8.13
N ASN A 29 -10.42 12.25 -7.09
CA ASN A 29 -10.11 13.42 -6.26
C ASN A 29 -9.21 13.07 -5.06
N GLY A 30 -8.62 11.88 -5.02
CA GLY A 30 -7.75 11.44 -3.93
C GLY A 30 -8.48 11.05 -2.64
N ILE A 31 -9.81 10.91 -2.69
CA ILE A 31 -10.61 10.50 -1.54
C ILE A 31 -10.82 8.98 -1.62
N PRO A 32 -10.23 8.18 -0.72
CA PRO A 32 -10.41 6.73 -0.72
C PRO A 32 -11.84 6.33 -0.35
N ASN A 33 -12.23 5.15 -0.79
CA ASN A 33 -13.50 4.55 -0.39
C ASN A 33 -13.35 3.83 0.96
N GLY A 34 -13.19 4.61 2.01
CA GLY A 34 -12.96 4.17 3.38
C GLY A 34 -11.55 4.45 3.88
N HIS A 35 -11.43 4.57 5.18
CA HIS A 35 -10.17 4.84 5.85
C HIS A 35 -9.35 3.55 5.96
N PHE A 36 -8.14 3.55 5.42
CA PHE A 36 -7.19 2.46 5.60
C PHE A 36 -6.24 2.77 6.75
N ARG A 37 -5.70 1.73 7.38
CA ARG A 37 -4.70 1.88 8.45
C ARG A 37 -3.31 1.93 7.82
N ILE A 38 -2.54 2.93 8.17
CA ILE A 38 -1.15 3.09 7.78
C ILE A 38 -0.34 3.60 8.98
N TYR A 39 0.80 3.00 9.24
CA TYR A 39 1.71 3.42 10.30
C TYR A 39 2.37 4.75 9.91
N GLY A 40 2.49 5.68 10.84
CA GLY A 40 2.99 7.03 10.57
C GLY A 40 1.90 8.07 10.29
N TYR A 41 0.67 7.64 10.02
CA TYR A 41 -0.48 8.52 9.78
C TYR A 41 -1.71 8.09 10.55
N ARG A 42 -2.58 9.05 10.83
CA ARG A 42 -3.95 8.81 11.29
C ARG A 42 -4.94 9.62 10.45
N TRP A 43 -6.18 9.18 10.39
CA TRP A 43 -7.25 9.94 9.76
C TRP A 43 -7.83 10.95 10.75
N GLU A 44 -7.96 12.20 10.31
CA GLU A 44 -8.74 13.24 10.97
C GLU A 44 -9.80 13.73 9.97
N GLY A 45 -11.03 13.24 10.12
CA GLY A 45 -12.03 13.38 9.06
C GLY A 45 -11.60 12.64 7.79
N ASP A 46 -11.55 13.34 6.67
CA ASP A 46 -11.11 12.81 5.37
C ASP A 46 -9.61 13.09 5.07
N GLU A 47 -8.85 13.63 6.04
CA GLU A 47 -7.46 13.99 5.85
C GLU A 47 -6.51 13.02 6.59
N LEU A 48 -5.36 12.72 5.97
CA LEU A 48 -4.27 11.98 6.59
C LEU A 48 -3.31 12.95 7.29
N VAL A 49 -3.18 12.79 8.61
CA VAL A 49 -2.31 13.61 9.45
C VAL A 49 -1.14 12.75 9.95
N ILE A 50 0.06 13.34 9.97
CA ILE A 50 1.26 12.67 10.47
C ILE A 50 1.15 12.43 11.97
N VAL A 51 1.51 11.22 12.41
CA VAL A 51 1.77 10.88 13.82
C VAL A 51 3.28 10.97 14.03
N PRO A 52 3.80 11.99 14.75
CA PRO A 52 5.23 12.28 14.78
C PRO A 52 6.10 11.11 15.24
N GLU A 53 5.70 10.43 16.30
CA GLU A 53 6.46 9.30 16.89
C GLU A 53 6.57 8.14 15.90
N GLU A 54 5.47 7.81 15.23
CA GLU A 54 5.44 6.76 14.20
C GLU A 54 6.19 7.18 12.92
N ALA A 55 6.12 8.46 12.57
CA ALA A 55 6.83 8.99 11.41
C ALA A 55 8.35 8.89 11.56
N GLU A 56 8.89 9.09 12.77
CA GLU A 56 10.32 8.89 13.03
C GLU A 56 10.75 7.43 12.84
N VAL A 57 9.91 6.47 13.22
CA VAL A 57 10.18 5.05 12.95
C VAL A 57 10.17 4.76 11.43
N VAL A 58 9.22 5.33 10.69
CA VAL A 58 9.20 5.23 9.22
C VAL A 58 10.47 5.78 8.60
N LYS A 59 10.87 7.00 8.96
CA LYS A 59 12.13 7.62 8.49
C LYS A 59 13.34 6.76 8.82
N ARG A 60 13.38 6.17 10.01
CA ARG A 60 14.46 5.27 10.44
C ARG A 60 14.53 4.01 9.57
N ILE A 61 13.39 3.39 9.24
CA ILE A 61 13.34 2.23 8.36
C ILE A 61 13.93 2.58 6.97
N PHE A 62 13.58 3.73 6.41
CA PHE A 62 14.15 4.20 5.15
C PHE A 62 15.66 4.48 5.28
N ARG A 63 16.10 5.16 6.32
CA ARG A 63 17.52 5.44 6.59
C ARG A 63 18.34 4.17 6.72
N ASN A 64 17.89 3.21 7.51
CA ASN A 64 18.58 1.92 7.68
C ASN A 64 18.76 1.21 6.34
N PHE A 65 17.73 1.23 5.48
CA PHE A 65 17.83 0.63 4.15
C PHE A 65 18.84 1.37 3.26
N LEU A 66 18.89 2.69 3.31
CA LEU A 66 19.86 3.52 2.56
C LEU A 66 21.29 3.30 3.07
N ASP A 67 21.47 3.12 4.37
CA ASP A 67 22.75 2.80 5.00
C ASP A 67 23.23 1.36 4.71
N GLY A 68 22.48 0.62 3.90
CA GLY A 68 22.83 -0.73 3.46
C GLY A 68 22.37 -1.85 4.36
N LYS A 69 21.70 -1.55 5.50
CA LYS A 69 21.19 -2.58 6.40
C LYS A 69 20.11 -3.42 5.73
N SER A 70 20.10 -4.70 6.09
CA SER A 70 19.03 -5.60 5.70
C SER A 70 17.75 -5.31 6.49
N ARG A 71 16.61 -5.78 5.97
CA ARG A 71 15.34 -5.66 6.69
C ARG A 71 15.36 -6.45 8.01
N LEU A 72 16.08 -7.55 8.05
CA LEU A 72 16.26 -8.36 9.27
C LEU A 72 17.06 -7.62 10.35
N GLU A 73 18.10 -6.88 9.96
CA GLU A 73 18.85 -6.02 10.90
C GLU A 73 17.98 -4.90 11.43
N THR A 74 17.20 -4.24 10.57
CA THR A 74 16.23 -3.22 11.00
C THR A 74 15.17 -3.80 11.94
N GLU A 75 14.67 -5.01 11.67
CA GLU A 75 13.74 -5.72 12.56
C GLU A 75 14.33 -5.95 13.95
N ARG A 76 15.58 -6.40 14.01
CA ARG A 76 16.28 -6.64 15.27
C ARG A 76 16.48 -5.34 16.06
N GLU A 77 16.96 -4.29 15.42
CA GLU A 77 17.14 -2.98 16.07
C GLU A 77 15.84 -2.45 16.68
N LEU A 78 14.74 -2.49 15.92
CA LEU A 78 13.45 -2.04 16.42
C LEU A 78 12.95 -2.90 17.59
N ALA A 79 13.22 -4.20 17.56
CA ALA A 79 12.86 -5.11 18.64
C ALA A 79 13.71 -4.89 19.90
N ASP A 80 15.01 -4.68 19.75
CA ASP A 80 15.94 -4.42 20.86
C ASP A 80 15.61 -3.11 21.60
N GLU A 81 15.07 -2.12 20.86
CA GLU A 81 14.59 -0.86 21.43
C GLU A 81 13.13 -0.92 21.94
N GLY A 82 12.47 -2.07 21.81
CA GLY A 82 11.08 -2.24 22.23
C GLY A 82 10.07 -1.49 21.38
N ILE A 83 10.46 -1.08 20.16
CA ILE A 83 9.58 -0.37 19.22
C ILE A 83 8.65 -1.37 18.54
N THR A 84 7.35 -1.20 18.76
CA THR A 84 6.30 -2.08 18.22
C THR A 84 5.48 -1.39 17.13
N THR A 85 4.70 -2.18 16.40
CA THR A 85 3.63 -1.67 15.54
C THR A 85 2.52 -1.05 16.39
N ARG A 86 1.59 -0.34 15.75
CA ARG A 86 0.42 0.27 16.44
C ARG A 86 -0.44 -0.75 17.21
N ASP A 87 -0.44 -2.00 16.78
CA ASP A 87 -1.17 -3.09 17.44
C ASP A 87 -0.33 -3.79 18.54
N GLY A 88 0.83 -3.23 18.92
CA GLY A 88 1.72 -3.80 19.93
C GLY A 88 2.51 -5.02 19.45
N CYS A 89 2.47 -5.35 18.17
CA CYS A 89 3.21 -6.47 17.61
C CYS A 89 4.64 -6.08 17.26
N ARG A 90 5.54 -7.05 17.31
CA ARG A 90 6.91 -6.90 16.81
C ARG A 90 6.91 -6.60 15.31
N TRP A 91 7.83 -5.74 14.89
CA TRP A 91 8.12 -5.53 13.48
C TRP A 91 8.69 -6.80 12.86
N GLY A 92 8.21 -7.15 11.66
CA GLY A 92 8.72 -8.26 10.88
C GLY A 92 9.18 -7.81 9.50
N ASP A 93 9.97 -8.64 8.81
CA ASP A 93 10.48 -8.39 7.46
C ASP A 93 9.38 -7.94 6.47
N SER A 94 8.22 -8.58 6.55
CA SER A 94 7.08 -8.26 5.69
C SER A 94 6.53 -6.86 5.95
N ASN A 95 6.43 -6.44 7.21
CA ASN A 95 5.93 -5.12 7.58
C ASN A 95 6.91 -4.03 7.15
N ILE A 96 8.21 -4.25 7.36
CA ILE A 96 9.26 -3.33 6.91
C ILE A 96 9.24 -3.20 5.38
N LYS A 97 9.06 -4.30 4.65
CA LYS A 97 8.90 -4.27 3.21
C LYS A 97 7.69 -3.46 2.77
N VAL A 98 6.55 -3.62 3.45
CA VAL A 98 5.34 -2.82 3.16
C VAL A 98 5.62 -1.33 3.36
N VAL A 99 6.30 -0.93 4.42
CA VAL A 99 6.71 0.46 4.66
C VAL A 99 7.58 0.97 3.51
N LEU A 100 8.64 0.26 3.15
CA LEU A 100 9.57 0.67 2.09
C LEU A 100 8.94 0.77 0.70
N THR A 101 7.82 0.09 0.44
CA THR A 101 7.16 0.05 -0.88
C THR A 101 5.85 0.82 -0.96
N ASN A 102 5.43 1.47 0.12
CA ASN A 102 4.15 2.18 0.14
C ASN A 102 4.32 3.64 -0.26
N VAL A 103 3.88 3.97 -1.46
CA VAL A 103 3.93 5.32 -2.03
C VAL A 103 3.19 6.38 -1.19
N THR A 104 2.29 5.98 -0.32
CA THR A 104 1.56 6.91 0.57
C THR A 104 2.51 7.73 1.45
N TYR A 105 3.69 7.23 1.79
CA TYR A 105 4.68 8.01 2.55
C TYR A 105 5.25 9.22 1.81
N THR A 106 5.06 9.30 0.51
CA THR A 106 5.50 10.46 -0.32
C THR A 106 4.44 11.56 -0.46
N GLY A 107 3.33 11.48 0.29
CA GLY A 107 2.22 12.42 0.15
C GLY A 107 1.25 12.08 -0.99
N ASN A 108 1.48 10.99 -1.71
CA ASN A 108 0.71 10.56 -2.86
C ASN A 108 -0.16 9.33 -2.52
N LEU A 109 -1.29 9.21 -3.16
CA LEU A 109 -2.16 8.04 -3.01
C LEU A 109 -2.27 7.23 -4.29
N LEU A 110 -2.12 5.92 -4.16
CA LEU A 110 -2.50 4.97 -5.20
C LEU A 110 -3.75 4.21 -4.75
N LEU A 111 -4.88 4.57 -5.35
CA LEU A 111 -6.19 4.03 -5.02
C LEU A 111 -6.60 2.93 -6.00
N GLN A 112 -7.58 2.10 -5.59
CA GLN A 112 -8.09 0.96 -6.35
C GLN A 112 -7.02 -0.12 -6.62
N LYS A 113 -6.13 -0.35 -5.66
CA LYS A 113 -5.16 -1.46 -5.68
C LYS A 113 -5.83 -2.84 -5.63
N GLU A 114 -7.02 -2.90 -5.05
CA GLU A 114 -7.84 -4.10 -4.89
C GLU A 114 -9.29 -3.78 -5.23
N PHE A 115 -10.03 -4.79 -5.65
CA PHE A 115 -11.46 -4.68 -5.91
C PHE A 115 -12.20 -5.95 -5.49
N ILE A 116 -13.51 -5.83 -5.26
CA ILE A 116 -14.38 -6.96 -4.98
C ILE A 116 -14.74 -7.61 -6.32
N SER A 117 -14.30 -8.85 -6.52
CA SER A 117 -14.54 -9.59 -7.77
C SER A 117 -15.94 -10.17 -7.86
N ASP A 118 -16.50 -10.54 -6.72
CA ASP A 118 -17.84 -11.11 -6.60
C ASP A 118 -18.61 -10.43 -5.46
N PRO A 119 -19.72 -9.73 -5.79
CA PRO A 119 -20.55 -9.04 -4.79
C PRO A 119 -21.16 -9.95 -3.72
N ILE A 120 -21.35 -11.24 -4.03
CA ILE A 120 -21.99 -12.21 -3.13
C ILE A 120 -20.98 -12.70 -2.10
N SER A 121 -19.84 -13.22 -2.56
CA SER A 121 -18.78 -13.74 -1.68
C SER A 121 -17.89 -12.64 -1.09
N LYS A 122 -18.01 -11.39 -1.57
CA LYS A 122 -17.17 -10.24 -1.20
C LYS A 122 -15.67 -10.51 -1.32
N GLN A 123 -15.29 -11.41 -2.22
CA GLN A 123 -13.91 -11.80 -2.42
C GLN A 123 -13.09 -10.65 -3.02
N ARG A 124 -12.01 -10.25 -2.31
CA ARG A 124 -11.09 -9.21 -2.77
C ARG A 124 -10.02 -9.81 -3.68
N LYS A 125 -9.77 -9.14 -4.80
CA LYS A 125 -8.66 -9.44 -5.71
C LYS A 125 -7.77 -8.22 -5.87
N LYS A 126 -6.46 -8.47 -6.01
CA LYS A 126 -5.53 -7.41 -6.42
C LYS A 126 -5.86 -6.96 -7.83
N ASN A 127 -5.90 -5.65 -8.03
CA ASN A 127 -6.06 -5.06 -9.33
C ASN A 127 -4.73 -5.14 -10.10
N ARG A 128 -4.71 -5.93 -11.15
CA ARG A 128 -3.54 -6.13 -12.03
C ARG A 128 -3.72 -5.42 -13.38
N GLY A 129 -4.69 -4.50 -13.46
CA GLY A 129 -5.07 -3.77 -14.67
C GLY A 129 -6.51 -4.04 -15.12
N GLU A 130 -7.28 -4.87 -14.38
CA GLU A 130 -8.69 -5.14 -14.68
C GLU A 130 -9.57 -3.90 -14.49
N LEU A 131 -9.22 -3.06 -13.52
CA LEU A 131 -9.89 -1.78 -13.26
C LEU A 131 -8.89 -0.63 -13.26
N PRO A 132 -9.32 0.61 -13.58
CA PRO A 132 -8.45 1.78 -13.48
C PRO A 132 -7.89 1.95 -12.06
N GLN A 133 -6.59 2.20 -11.94
CA GLN A 133 -5.98 2.67 -10.70
C GLN A 133 -5.87 4.20 -10.75
N TYR A 134 -6.04 4.83 -9.60
CA TYR A 134 -5.97 6.30 -9.48
C TYR A 134 -4.72 6.66 -8.68
N TYR A 135 -3.77 7.30 -9.33
CA TYR A 135 -2.62 7.91 -8.68
C TYR A 135 -2.90 9.40 -8.53
N VAL A 136 -2.94 9.86 -7.28
CA VAL A 136 -3.22 11.26 -6.96
C VAL A 136 -2.06 11.80 -6.13
N GLU A 137 -1.49 12.90 -6.58
CA GLU A 137 -0.34 13.55 -5.95
C GLU A 137 -0.78 14.58 -4.91
N ASP A 138 0.11 14.85 -3.94
CA ASP A 138 -0.04 15.91 -2.93
C ASP A 138 -1.37 15.88 -2.15
N THR A 139 -1.81 14.69 -1.79
CA THR A 139 -3.07 14.50 -1.04
C THR A 139 -2.92 14.73 0.46
N HIS A 140 -1.69 14.62 0.99
CA HIS A 140 -1.39 14.74 2.41
C HIS A 140 0.10 15.06 2.63
N PRO A 141 0.50 15.50 3.84
CA PRO A 141 1.91 15.76 4.14
C PRO A 141 2.78 14.51 3.97
N ALA A 142 3.91 14.62 3.28
CA ALA A 142 4.87 13.54 3.07
C ALA A 142 5.72 13.30 4.33
N ILE A 143 5.98 12.03 4.67
CA ILE A 143 7.00 11.64 5.67
C ILE A 143 8.35 11.44 4.99
N ILE A 144 8.36 10.92 3.77
CA ILE A 144 9.55 10.65 2.96
C ILE A 144 9.42 11.44 1.65
N ASP A 145 10.48 12.10 1.24
CA ASP A 145 10.51 12.76 -0.07
C ASP A 145 10.49 11.75 -1.22
N LYS A 146 9.93 12.18 -2.33
CA LYS A 146 9.74 11.31 -3.50
C LYS A 146 11.08 10.80 -4.06
N ALA A 147 12.12 11.62 -4.07
CA ALA A 147 13.44 11.23 -4.58
C ALA A 147 14.05 10.09 -3.75
N THR A 148 13.99 10.18 -2.41
CA THR A 148 14.41 9.12 -1.50
C THR A 148 13.59 7.84 -1.71
N PHE A 149 12.29 7.95 -1.85
CA PHE A 149 11.42 6.81 -2.11
C PHE A 149 11.77 6.11 -3.43
N ASP A 150 11.90 6.86 -4.51
CA ASP A 150 12.22 6.32 -5.85
C ASP A 150 13.59 5.62 -5.83
N PHE A 151 14.60 6.22 -5.20
CA PHE A 151 15.92 5.59 -5.03
C PHE A 151 15.83 4.26 -4.28
N VAL A 152 15.04 4.19 -3.21
CA VAL A 152 14.82 2.93 -2.46
C VAL A 152 14.16 1.88 -3.34
N GLN A 153 13.18 2.24 -4.22
CA GLN A 153 12.56 1.29 -5.14
C GLN A 153 13.58 0.75 -6.17
N GLU A 154 14.43 1.60 -6.73
CA GLU A 154 15.49 1.20 -7.66
C GLU A 154 16.50 0.26 -7.00
N GLU A 155 16.95 0.59 -5.80
CA GLU A 155 17.88 -0.23 -5.04
C GLU A 155 17.28 -1.57 -4.63
N MET A 156 16.01 -1.62 -4.25
CA MET A 156 15.29 -2.87 -4.00
C MET A 156 15.22 -3.75 -5.26
N ALA A 157 14.97 -3.15 -6.41
CA ALA A 157 14.94 -3.85 -7.70
C ALA A 157 16.34 -4.40 -8.06
N ARG A 158 17.38 -3.60 -7.83
CA ARG A 158 18.79 -3.99 -8.05
C ARG A 158 19.17 -5.18 -7.18
N ARG A 159 18.92 -5.11 -5.87
CA ARG A 159 19.21 -6.22 -4.92
C ARG A 159 18.46 -7.50 -5.30
N ARG A 160 17.22 -7.40 -5.76
CA ARG A 160 16.44 -8.56 -6.23
C ARG A 160 17.08 -9.22 -7.44
N LYS A 161 17.54 -8.44 -8.43
CA LYS A 161 18.22 -8.97 -9.62
C LYS A 161 19.52 -9.68 -9.25
N LEU A 162 20.33 -9.11 -8.36
CA LEU A 162 21.58 -9.72 -7.88
C LEU A 162 21.33 -11.02 -7.13
N GLY A 163 20.34 -11.08 -6.25
CA GLY A 163 19.96 -12.30 -5.54
C GLY A 163 19.46 -13.40 -6.49
N ALA A 164 18.71 -13.06 -7.52
CA ALA A 164 18.26 -14.02 -8.53
C ALA A 164 19.43 -14.57 -9.37
N LEU A 165 20.42 -13.75 -9.71
CA LEU A 165 21.62 -14.18 -10.42
C LEU A 165 22.51 -15.09 -9.56
N ALA A 166 22.69 -14.76 -8.28
CA ALA A 166 23.44 -15.60 -7.33
C ALA A 166 22.80 -16.99 -7.18
N ASN A 167 21.47 -17.06 -7.01
CA ASN A 167 20.76 -18.33 -6.92
C ASN A 167 20.83 -19.16 -8.22
N LYS A 168 20.85 -18.50 -9.39
CA LYS A 168 21.00 -19.19 -10.67
C LYS A 168 22.40 -19.79 -10.82
N SER A 169 23.44 -19.09 -10.38
CA SER A 169 24.83 -19.59 -10.39
C SER A 169 25.02 -20.83 -9.50
N LEU A 170 24.39 -20.83 -8.30
CA LEU A 170 24.49 -21.99 -7.39
C LEU A 170 23.77 -23.23 -7.94
N ASN A 171 22.66 -23.08 -8.66
CA ASN A 171 21.96 -24.22 -9.25
C ASN A 171 22.64 -24.79 -10.51
N THR A 172 23.54 -24.06 -11.15
CA THR A 172 24.27 -24.50 -12.36
C THR A 172 25.54 -25.24 -11.98
N SER A 173 26.02 -25.15 -10.74
CA SER A 173 27.24 -25.79 -10.25
C SER A 173 27.04 -27.24 -9.71
N CYS A 174 25.82 -27.78 -9.80
CA CYS A 174 25.46 -29.11 -9.27
C CYS A 174 25.00 -30.07 -10.39
N SER A 175 25.63 -30.01 -11.58
CA SER A 175 25.44 -31.00 -12.68
C SER A 175 26.74 -31.61 -13.06
#